data_56174a21813f5a02d834c759f72e0c58
#
_entry.id   56174a21813f5a02d834c759f72e0c58
#
_cell.length_a   1.000
_cell.length_b   1.000
_cell.length_c   1.000
_cell.angle_alpha   90.00
_cell.angle_beta   90.00
_cell.angle_gamma   90.00
#
_symmetry.space_group_name_H-M   'P 1'
#
loop_
_entity.id
_entity.type
_entity.pdbx_description
1 polymer ?
#
loop_
_entity_poly.entity_id
_entity_poly.type
_entity_poly.pdbx_seq_one_letter_code
_entity_poly.pdbx_strand_id
1 'polypeptide(L)'
;MAPHIFGLKRKQKKAEAALGNHPLNKGLPPGSLLVPKKDNFKRPLKIDRYGNVPKKTWEYIYDNAATTTRSESGNPSFLIGRPRHGNRPAGIWWRRKGNEQLWMIFKAVPNAQYRPIYKAESVMDTSVGRLWEKNLDAAMYKVINPWLH
;
A
#
# COMPACT_ATOMS: atom_id res chain seq x y z
N MET A 1 -6.80 6.59 12.32
CA MET A 1 -5.71 5.82 12.96
C MET A 1 -4.84 5.19 11.89
N ALA A 2 -3.53 5.21 12.07
CA ALA A 2 -2.58 4.65 11.10
C ALA A 2 -2.50 3.12 11.26
N PRO A 3 -2.81 2.34 10.21
CA PRO A 3 -2.90 0.87 10.30
C PRO A 3 -1.60 0.19 10.75
N HIS A 4 -0.45 0.80 10.47
CA HIS A 4 0.85 0.26 10.86
C HIS A 4 1.17 0.38 12.36
N ILE A 5 0.46 1.22 13.11
CA ILE A 5 0.60 1.34 14.57
C ILE A 5 -0.19 0.24 15.26
N PHE A 6 -1.41 -0.05 14.78
CA PHE A 6 -2.36 -0.94 15.45
C PHE A 6 -2.51 -2.32 14.76
N GLY A 7 -1.71 -2.63 13.75
CA GLY A 7 -1.83 -3.90 13.03
C GLY A 7 -3.12 -4.08 12.25
N LEU A 8 -3.81 -2.99 11.92
CA LEU A 8 -5.08 -3.02 11.21
C LEU A 8 -4.91 -3.34 9.73
N LYS A 9 -5.94 -3.92 9.11
CA LYS A 9 -6.00 -4.12 7.66
C LYS A 9 -6.05 -2.76 6.95
N ARG A 10 -5.21 -2.58 5.94
CA ARG A 10 -5.27 -1.39 5.08
C ARG A 10 -6.59 -1.41 4.29
N LYS A 11 -7.34 -0.33 4.34
CA LYS A 11 -8.50 -0.15 3.47
C LYS A 11 -8.05 0.06 2.02
N GLN A 12 -8.80 -0.52 1.09
CA GLN A 12 -8.59 -0.33 -0.35
C GLN A 12 -8.84 1.13 -0.72
N LYS A 13 -8.00 1.70 -1.58
CA LYS A 13 -8.20 3.05 -2.12
C LYS A 13 -9.35 3.02 -3.15
N LYS A 14 -10.06 4.15 -3.32
CA LYS A 14 -11.16 4.27 -4.31
C LYS A 14 -10.73 3.85 -5.72
N ALA A 15 -9.52 4.25 -6.17
CA ALA A 15 -8.99 3.87 -7.46
C ALA A 15 -8.71 2.35 -7.58
N GLU A 16 -8.23 1.72 -6.51
CA GLU A 16 -8.02 0.26 -6.47
C GLU A 16 -9.35 -0.49 -6.58
N ALA A 17 -10.39 -0.01 -5.88
CA ALA A 17 -11.73 -0.57 -5.97
C ALA A 17 -12.34 -0.40 -7.37
N ALA A 18 -12.20 0.78 -7.97
CA ALA A 18 -12.67 1.05 -9.32
C ALA A 18 -12.04 0.12 -10.35
N LEU A 19 -10.73 -0.12 -10.27
CA LEU A 19 -10.03 -1.05 -11.17
C LEU A 19 -10.40 -2.51 -10.90
N GLY A 20 -10.65 -2.88 -9.65
CA GLY A 20 -11.16 -4.20 -9.29
C GLY A 20 -12.54 -4.49 -9.89
N ASN A 21 -13.39 -3.48 -9.97
CA ASN A 21 -14.74 -3.54 -10.56
C ASN A 21 -14.76 -3.16 -12.05
N HIS A 22 -13.61 -2.96 -12.69
CA HIS A 22 -13.56 -2.61 -14.10
C HIS A 22 -14.14 -3.73 -14.97
N PRO A 23 -14.99 -3.43 -16.00
CA PRO A 23 -15.59 -4.46 -16.87
C PRO A 23 -14.57 -5.36 -17.54
N LEU A 24 -13.38 -4.84 -17.80
CA LEU A 24 -12.27 -5.58 -18.44
C LEU A 24 -11.34 -6.28 -17.44
N ASN A 25 -11.72 -6.34 -16.16
CA ASN A 25 -10.94 -7.06 -15.16
C ASN A 25 -10.93 -8.58 -15.44
N LYS A 26 -9.75 -9.15 -15.61
CA LYS A 26 -9.53 -10.56 -15.88
C LYS A 26 -8.74 -11.23 -14.76
N GLY A 27 -9.38 -11.39 -13.60
CA GLY A 27 -8.81 -12.14 -12.48
C GLY A 27 -7.92 -11.34 -11.53
N LEU A 28 -8.19 -10.04 -11.38
CA LEU A 28 -7.74 -9.29 -10.22
C LEU A 28 -8.65 -9.67 -9.04
N PRO A 29 -8.13 -10.29 -7.97
CA PRO A 29 -8.97 -10.73 -6.87
C PRO A 29 -9.70 -9.56 -6.21
N PRO A 30 -10.98 -9.72 -5.82
CA PRO A 30 -11.70 -8.65 -5.13
C PRO A 30 -10.99 -8.27 -3.82
N GLY A 31 -11.02 -6.98 -3.50
CA GLY A 31 -10.36 -6.46 -2.30
C GLY A 31 -8.82 -6.43 -2.34
N SER A 32 -8.21 -6.80 -3.47
CA SER A 32 -6.76 -6.73 -3.62
C SER A 32 -6.24 -5.31 -3.48
N LEU A 33 -5.08 -5.19 -2.84
CA LEU A 33 -4.29 -3.96 -2.81
C LEU A 33 -3.34 -3.95 -3.99
N LEU A 34 -3.15 -2.78 -4.60
CA LEU A 34 -2.24 -2.60 -5.73
C LEU A 34 -0.93 -1.97 -5.26
N VAL A 35 0.14 -2.75 -5.32
CA VAL A 35 1.49 -2.30 -4.96
C VAL A 35 2.24 -1.87 -6.22
N PRO A 36 2.64 -0.60 -6.34
CA PRO A 36 3.33 -0.11 -7.51
C PRO A 36 4.76 -0.67 -7.60
N LYS A 37 5.16 -1.09 -8.79
CA LYS A 37 6.55 -1.41 -9.15
C LYS A 37 7.24 -0.17 -9.70
N LYS A 38 7.92 0.59 -8.85
CA LYS A 38 8.50 1.90 -9.17
C LYS A 38 9.34 1.89 -10.46
N ASP A 39 10.16 0.87 -10.66
CA ASP A 39 11.06 0.75 -11.80
C ASP A 39 10.35 0.69 -13.16
N ASN A 40 9.09 0.28 -13.16
CA ASN A 40 8.28 0.15 -14.36
C ASN A 40 7.42 1.38 -14.67
N PHE A 41 7.42 2.37 -13.77
CA PHE A 41 6.76 3.66 -14.02
C PHE A 41 7.64 4.53 -14.91
N LYS A 42 7.27 4.65 -16.18
CA LYS A 42 7.90 5.53 -17.17
C LYS A 42 6.83 6.38 -17.84
N ARG A 43 7.20 7.52 -18.40
CA ARG A 43 6.23 8.41 -19.10
C ARG A 43 5.31 7.61 -20.04
N PRO A 44 4.00 7.87 -20.04
CA PRO A 44 3.28 8.96 -19.36
C PRO A 44 2.92 8.67 -17.89
N LEU A 45 3.16 7.47 -17.36
CA LEU A 45 2.84 7.10 -15.99
C LEU A 45 3.74 7.84 -14.99
N LYS A 46 3.13 8.40 -13.96
CA LYS A 46 3.82 9.12 -12.91
C LYS A 46 3.60 8.45 -11.56
N ILE A 47 4.62 8.51 -10.72
CA ILE A 47 4.59 8.13 -9.31
C ILE A 47 5.38 9.19 -8.55
N ASP A 48 4.92 9.57 -7.36
CA ASP A 48 5.63 10.53 -6.53
C ASP A 48 6.81 9.88 -5.77
N ARG A 49 7.61 10.71 -5.10
CA ARG A 49 8.77 10.24 -4.33
C ARG A 49 8.39 9.28 -3.19
N TYR A 50 7.16 9.36 -2.69
CA TYR A 50 6.63 8.51 -1.63
C TYR A 50 6.00 7.21 -2.14
N GLY A 51 5.89 7.03 -3.46
CA GLY A 51 5.25 5.87 -4.07
C GLY A 51 3.74 6.02 -4.26
N ASN A 52 3.19 7.24 -4.10
CA ASN A 52 1.79 7.48 -4.41
C ASN A 52 1.60 7.74 -5.91
N VAL A 53 0.50 7.24 -6.42
CA VAL A 53 0.13 7.37 -7.83
C VAL A 53 -0.89 8.48 -7.96
N PRO A 54 -0.63 9.54 -8.75
CA PRO A 54 -1.55 10.64 -8.96
C PRO A 54 -2.86 10.21 -9.62
N LYS A 55 -3.94 10.94 -9.35
CA LYS A 55 -5.28 10.68 -9.91
C LYS A 55 -5.25 10.56 -11.43
N LYS A 56 -4.58 11.47 -12.12
CA LYS A 56 -4.43 11.45 -13.60
C LYS A 56 -3.80 10.17 -14.14
N THR A 57 -2.88 9.55 -13.39
CA THR A 57 -2.29 8.27 -13.79
C THR A 57 -3.30 7.13 -13.66
N TRP A 58 -4.15 7.15 -12.62
CA TRP A 58 -5.22 6.17 -12.46
C TRP A 58 -6.27 6.29 -13.55
N GLU A 59 -6.71 7.52 -13.87
CA GLU A 59 -7.64 7.80 -14.96
C GLU A 59 -7.07 7.30 -16.30
N TYR A 60 -5.80 7.63 -16.58
CA TYR A 60 -5.14 7.16 -17.79
C TYR A 60 -5.10 5.63 -17.91
N ILE A 61 -4.85 4.91 -16.81
CA ILE A 61 -4.88 3.44 -16.78
C ILE A 61 -6.30 2.92 -17.03
N TYR A 62 -7.29 3.54 -16.42
CA TYR A 62 -8.69 3.14 -16.53
C TYR A 62 -9.19 3.30 -17.97
N ASP A 63 -8.96 4.46 -18.57
CA ASP A 63 -9.43 4.81 -19.92
C ASP A 63 -8.73 3.99 -21.04
N ASN A 64 -7.51 3.52 -20.77
CA ASN A 64 -6.74 2.73 -21.73
C ASN A 64 -6.69 1.23 -21.36
N ALA A 65 -7.63 0.76 -20.56
CA ALA A 65 -7.75 -0.67 -20.27
C ALA A 65 -8.15 -1.46 -21.53
N ALA A 66 -7.55 -2.62 -21.73
CA ALA A 66 -7.78 -3.45 -22.91
C ALA A 66 -8.18 -4.88 -22.53
N THR A 67 -9.02 -5.48 -23.36
CA THR A 67 -9.49 -6.87 -23.21
C THR A 67 -8.44 -7.90 -23.58
N THR A 68 -7.54 -7.54 -24.48
CA THR A 68 -6.53 -8.44 -25.05
C THR A 68 -5.13 -7.96 -24.75
N THR A 69 -4.20 -8.92 -24.73
CA THR A 69 -2.78 -8.62 -24.65
C THR A 69 -2.23 -8.06 -25.97
N ARG A 70 -3.01 -8.11 -27.03
CA ARG A 70 -2.63 -7.57 -28.34
C ARG A 70 -3.34 -6.25 -28.57
N SER A 71 -2.58 -5.18 -28.69
CA SER A 71 -3.13 -3.89 -29.10
C SER A 71 -3.27 -3.88 -30.61
N GLU A 72 -4.50 -3.96 -31.09
CA GLU A 72 -4.80 -3.91 -32.53
C GLU A 72 -4.48 -2.54 -33.14
N SER A 73 -4.48 -1.49 -32.31
CA SER A 73 -4.27 -0.11 -32.75
C SER A 73 -2.86 0.44 -32.53
N GLY A 74 -1.91 -0.38 -32.05
CA GLY A 74 -0.56 0.10 -31.71
C GLY A 74 -0.50 1.09 -30.52
N ASN A 75 -1.62 1.41 -29.91
CA ASN A 75 -1.69 2.32 -28.77
C ASN A 75 -1.25 1.61 -27.47
N PRO A 76 -0.74 2.35 -26.48
CA PRO A 76 -0.44 1.80 -25.17
C PRO A 76 -1.72 1.25 -24.55
N SER A 77 -1.66 0.07 -23.95
CA SER A 77 -2.82 -0.60 -23.37
C SER A 77 -2.49 -1.20 -22.01
N PHE A 78 -3.49 -1.28 -21.15
CA PHE A 78 -3.35 -1.86 -19.81
C PHE A 78 -4.22 -3.10 -19.68
N LEU A 79 -3.61 -4.20 -19.28
CA LEU A 79 -4.32 -5.41 -18.90
C LEU A 79 -4.53 -5.40 -17.38
N ILE A 80 -5.78 -5.46 -16.95
CA ILE A 80 -6.17 -5.56 -15.54
C ILE A 80 -6.44 -7.02 -15.23
N GLY A 81 -5.67 -7.63 -14.34
CA GLY A 81 -5.84 -9.02 -13.92
C GLY A 81 -4.61 -9.88 -14.15
N ARG A 82 -4.82 -11.16 -14.49
CA ARG A 82 -3.77 -12.13 -14.75
C ARG A 82 -3.61 -12.36 -16.27
N PRO A 83 -2.40 -12.19 -16.83
CA PRO A 83 -2.14 -12.58 -18.21
C PRO A 83 -2.39 -14.07 -18.43
N ARG A 84 -2.96 -14.44 -19.60
CA ARG A 84 -3.33 -15.83 -19.90
C ARG A 84 -2.12 -16.77 -20.03
N HIS A 85 -0.99 -16.25 -20.49
CA HIS A 85 0.20 -17.05 -20.76
C HIS A 85 1.23 -16.89 -19.63
N GLY A 86 1.75 -18.02 -19.17
CA GLY A 86 2.74 -18.10 -18.12
C GLY A 86 2.17 -17.95 -16.69
N ASN A 87 2.95 -18.37 -15.71
CA ASN A 87 2.57 -18.29 -14.28
C ASN A 87 2.81 -16.86 -13.73
N ARG A 88 2.16 -15.87 -14.34
CA ARG A 88 2.33 -14.45 -13.96
C ARG A 88 1.34 -14.07 -12.87
N PRO A 89 1.76 -13.25 -11.88
CA PRO A 89 0.88 -12.81 -10.81
C PRO A 89 -0.23 -11.89 -11.32
N ALA A 90 -1.34 -11.83 -10.59
CA ALA A 90 -2.39 -10.85 -10.85
C ALA A 90 -1.88 -9.42 -10.57
N GLY A 91 -2.35 -8.47 -11.35
CA GLY A 91 -1.93 -7.08 -11.23
C GLY A 91 -2.39 -6.24 -12.42
N ILE A 92 -1.75 -5.09 -12.60
CA ILE A 92 -1.94 -4.25 -13.78
C ILE A 92 -0.69 -4.32 -14.61
N TRP A 93 -0.87 -4.67 -15.86
CA TRP A 93 0.20 -4.87 -16.83
C TRP A 93 0.09 -3.83 -17.92
N TRP A 94 1.19 -3.23 -18.26
CA TRP A 94 1.28 -2.21 -19.28
C TRP A 94 2.00 -2.73 -20.52
N ARG A 95 1.39 -2.49 -21.67
CA ARG A 95 2.04 -2.63 -22.98
C ARG A 95 2.32 -1.23 -23.51
N ARG A 96 3.56 -0.96 -23.85
CA ARG A 96 3.96 0.28 -24.48
C ARG A 96 3.65 0.23 -25.98
N LYS A 97 3.46 1.42 -26.56
CA LYS A 97 3.33 1.56 -28.01
C LYS A 97 4.53 0.93 -28.72
N GLY A 98 4.28 0.10 -29.74
CA GLY A 98 5.33 -0.55 -30.52
C GLY A 98 6.12 -1.66 -29.82
N ASN A 99 5.71 -2.08 -28.61
CA ASN A 99 6.39 -3.15 -27.90
C ASN A 99 5.38 -4.24 -27.50
N GLU A 100 5.71 -5.49 -27.82
CA GLU A 100 4.87 -6.63 -27.46
C GLU A 100 5.04 -7.07 -26.00
N GLN A 101 6.09 -6.61 -25.34
CA GLN A 101 6.40 -6.97 -23.96
C GLN A 101 5.43 -6.33 -22.96
N LEU A 102 4.89 -7.16 -22.07
CA LEU A 102 4.06 -6.72 -20.95
C LEU A 102 4.93 -6.39 -19.72
N TRP A 103 4.76 -5.19 -19.20
CA TRP A 103 5.45 -4.69 -18.02
C TRP A 103 4.46 -4.61 -16.87
N MET A 104 4.72 -5.32 -15.77
CA MET A 104 3.88 -5.23 -14.58
C MET A 104 4.14 -3.90 -13.86
N ILE A 105 3.14 -3.01 -13.81
CA ILE A 105 3.22 -1.72 -13.12
C ILE A 105 2.65 -1.79 -11.70
N PHE A 106 1.66 -2.64 -11.47
CA PHE A 106 1.14 -2.92 -10.13
C PHE A 106 1.04 -4.42 -9.91
N LYS A 107 1.48 -4.86 -8.75
CA LYS A 107 1.24 -6.21 -8.27
C LYS A 107 0.01 -6.21 -7.39
N ALA A 108 -0.94 -7.09 -7.66
CA ALA A 108 -2.04 -7.35 -6.75
C ALA A 108 -1.53 -8.18 -5.57
N VAL A 109 -1.81 -7.73 -4.37
CA VAL A 109 -1.56 -8.49 -3.16
C VAL A 109 -2.87 -8.65 -2.42
N PRO A 110 -3.11 -9.81 -1.80
CA PRO A 110 -4.28 -9.97 -0.95
C PRO A 110 -4.19 -8.95 0.18
N ASN A 111 -5.33 -8.62 0.76
CA ASN A 111 -5.40 -7.65 1.85
C ASN A 111 -4.42 -8.01 2.96
N ALA A 112 -3.30 -7.31 3.00
CA ALA A 112 -2.25 -7.60 3.95
C ALA A 112 -2.65 -7.08 5.34
N GLN A 113 -2.57 -7.96 6.31
CA GLN A 113 -2.63 -7.55 7.70
C GLN A 113 -1.27 -6.95 8.07
N TYR A 114 -1.24 -5.68 8.40
CA TYR A 114 -0.01 -5.05 8.88
C TYR A 114 0.31 -5.56 10.28
N ARG A 115 1.51 -6.08 10.45
CA ARG A 115 2.04 -6.30 11.81
C ARG A 115 2.34 -4.92 12.41
N PRO A 116 1.96 -4.66 13.66
CA PRO A 116 2.32 -3.41 14.30
C PRO A 116 3.86 -3.30 14.35
N ILE A 117 4.40 -2.32 13.67
CA ILE A 117 5.84 -2.03 13.67
C ILE A 117 6.22 -1.37 14.99
N TYR A 118 5.30 -0.60 15.54
CA TYR A 118 5.48 0.14 16.77
C TYR A 118 4.74 -0.56 17.90
N LYS A 119 5.48 -1.11 18.84
CA LYS A 119 4.94 -1.69 20.07
C LYS A 119 4.62 -0.55 21.05
N ALA A 120 3.66 0.29 20.71
CA ALA A 120 3.30 1.46 21.50
C ALA A 120 3.01 1.12 22.96
N GLU A 121 2.28 0.02 23.21
CA GLU A 121 1.94 -0.45 24.55
C GLU A 121 3.20 -0.73 25.36
N SER A 122 4.14 -1.53 24.83
CA SER A 122 5.36 -1.89 25.57
C SER A 122 6.27 -0.68 25.83
N VAL A 123 6.27 0.31 24.92
CA VAL A 123 7.05 1.54 25.12
C VAL A 123 6.37 2.45 26.14
N MET A 124 5.04 2.53 26.11
CA MET A 124 4.27 3.28 27.11
C MET A 124 4.41 2.66 28.49
N ASP A 125 4.22 1.35 28.63
CA ASP A 125 4.35 0.64 29.90
C ASP A 125 5.74 0.83 30.52
N THR A 126 6.79 0.68 29.70
CA THR A 126 8.17 0.89 30.16
C THR A 126 8.42 2.35 30.56
N SER A 127 7.89 3.30 29.79
CA SER A 127 8.10 4.73 30.06
C SER A 127 7.28 5.20 31.26
N VAL A 128 6.03 4.76 31.35
CA VAL A 128 5.16 5.08 32.50
C VAL A 128 5.70 4.45 33.77
N GLY A 129 6.11 3.16 33.72
CA GLY A 129 6.71 2.49 34.89
C GLY A 129 7.92 3.25 35.45
N ARG A 130 8.88 3.58 34.57
CA ARG A 130 10.10 4.32 34.97
C ARG A 130 9.80 5.71 35.52
N LEU A 131 8.86 6.44 34.91
CA LEU A 131 8.48 7.77 35.38
C LEU A 131 7.72 7.70 36.70
N TRP A 132 6.87 6.69 36.88
CA TRP A 132 6.10 6.48 38.09
C TRP A 132 7.00 6.19 39.27
N GLU A 133 7.90 5.22 39.17
CA GLU A 133 8.88 4.89 40.24
C GLU A 133 9.70 6.11 40.62
N LYS A 134 10.29 6.79 39.65
CA LYS A 134 11.11 7.99 39.90
C LYS A 134 10.33 9.11 40.58
N ASN A 135 9.09 9.35 40.18
CA ASN A 135 8.25 10.40 40.76
C ASN A 135 7.72 10.01 42.15
N LEU A 136 7.43 8.73 42.37
CA LEU A 136 7.00 8.22 43.64
C LEU A 136 8.12 8.36 44.69
N ASP A 137 9.33 7.95 44.39
CA ASP A 137 10.50 8.07 45.24
C ASP A 137 10.76 9.55 45.59
N ALA A 138 10.69 10.44 44.60
CA ALA A 138 10.88 11.88 44.84
C ALA A 138 9.77 12.51 45.70
N ALA A 139 8.53 12.03 45.53
CA ALA A 139 7.41 12.49 46.36
C ALA A 139 7.52 11.98 47.82
N MET A 140 7.86 10.70 47.96
CA MET A 140 8.06 10.11 49.31
C MET A 140 9.20 10.79 50.05
N TYR A 141 10.31 11.05 49.36
CA TYR A 141 11.45 11.76 49.98
C TYR A 141 11.07 13.16 50.49
N LYS A 142 10.26 13.88 49.74
CA LYS A 142 9.76 15.21 50.18
C LYS A 142 8.83 15.16 51.39
N VAL A 143 8.07 14.07 51.53
CA VAL A 143 7.12 13.91 52.65
C VAL A 143 7.82 13.42 53.91
N ILE A 144 8.78 12.50 53.76
CA ILE A 144 9.43 11.85 54.92
C ILE A 144 10.58 12.69 55.48
N ASN A 145 11.33 13.37 54.58
CA ASN A 145 12.51 14.15 55.01
C ASN A 145 12.29 15.22 56.10
N PRO A 146 11.14 15.96 56.14
CA PRO A 146 10.85 16.87 57.21
C PRO A 146 10.64 16.25 58.61
N TRP A 147 10.40 14.92 58.66
CA TRP A 147 10.13 14.17 59.89
C TRP A 147 11.37 13.45 60.44
N LEU A 148 12.49 13.51 59.71
CA LEU A 148 13.77 12.87 60.10
C LEU A 148 14.72 13.80 60.86
N HIS A 149 14.29 15.04 61.16
CA HIS A 149 14.96 16.04 61.95
C HIS A 149 14.01 16.48 63.07
#